data_f72632f34dad32d351f71c1621f3213c
#
_entry.id   f72632f34dad32d351f71c1621f3213c
#
_cell.length_a   1.000
_cell.length_b   1.000
_cell.length_c   1.000
_cell.angle_alpha   90.00
_cell.angle_beta   90.00
_cell.angle_gamma   90.00
#
_symmetry.space_group_name_H-M   'P 1'
#
loop_
_entity.id
_entity.type
_entity.pdbx_description
1 polymer ?
#
loop_
_entity_poly.entity_id
_entity_poly.type
_entity_poly.pdbx_seq_one_letter_code
_entity_poly.pdbx_strand_id
1 'polypeptide(L)'
;MQEITLDQVDLSKYDVIIAGGGAGGLLTALALTAEGKCVLVLEKAERLGGVWNSYWVDGYRVDQGLHVITRVTRGAFTKFLRTYLSPPPKFVLHEGWHFRVYDKVGTIPSSVGETLRWPLTGWRGRLGLLRIGAKIKTMRLEEMKKYKDISFLEFMQSKGATNQVMLDVMQSAIYLAAGVPISEASAYEALRTLKDTDRESSKLNSAKRLLLGSREYDEGYVIGGMEELIRRTIETINGDYVLNASVNQIHEQNGSVTGCTVSGTTLSHKCIVSNIPLWAMPDIVKSENAEIVEFFNLWSNMKPTHGITLWLGLNKVVIGDRKNRVLVHPTPNRWIVSISSFDPSCAPMGKELVAIAMMKIHGKNKNEMVEIMKGNGLEKYHPGILDNVEMEHVQMSYATRAALIPGQTDLDRPGPRTPIKGLYIVGTDTAGSGVGLQQAAQSADGVVQAIREDL
;
A
#
# COMPACT_ATOMS: atom_id res chain seq x y z
N MET A 1 -20.36 9.34 9.64
CA MET A 1 -20.82 10.20 8.52
C MET A 1 -22.16 9.69 7.99
N GLN A 2 -22.96 10.60 7.45
CA GLN A 2 -24.17 10.27 6.71
C GLN A 2 -23.96 10.51 5.22
N GLU A 3 -24.60 9.69 4.37
CA GLU A 3 -24.66 9.95 2.94
C GLU A 3 -25.71 11.04 2.68
N ILE A 4 -25.30 12.06 1.94
CA ILE A 4 -26.18 13.14 1.49
C ILE A 4 -26.00 13.38 -0.01
N THR A 5 -26.94 14.12 -0.60
CA THR A 5 -26.83 14.59 -2.00
C THR A 5 -26.21 15.99 -2.06
N LEU A 6 -25.72 16.38 -3.24
CA LEU A 6 -25.00 17.65 -3.41
C LEU A 6 -25.87 18.88 -3.10
N ASP A 7 -27.18 18.79 -3.37
CA ASP A 7 -28.17 19.83 -3.07
C ASP A 7 -28.51 19.97 -1.57
N GLN A 8 -28.15 18.96 -0.77
CA GLN A 8 -28.33 18.99 0.69
C GLN A 8 -27.11 19.55 1.44
N VAL A 9 -26.05 19.89 0.71
CA VAL A 9 -24.81 20.39 1.32
C VAL A 9 -25.02 21.79 1.90
N ASP A 10 -24.92 21.90 3.22
CA ASP A 10 -24.86 23.16 3.95
C ASP A 10 -23.42 23.41 4.44
N LEU A 11 -22.66 24.20 3.67
CA LEU A 11 -21.26 24.46 3.92
C LEU A 11 -20.94 25.09 5.27
N SER A 12 -21.91 25.71 5.93
CA SER A 12 -21.73 26.32 7.25
C SER A 12 -21.46 25.30 8.36
N LYS A 13 -21.77 24.03 8.11
CA LYS A 13 -21.59 22.92 9.03
C LYS A 13 -20.18 22.35 9.04
N TYR A 14 -19.41 22.55 7.96
CA TYR A 14 -18.14 21.86 7.78
C TYR A 14 -16.94 22.79 8.01
N ASP A 15 -15.96 22.27 8.75
CA ASP A 15 -14.65 22.92 8.94
C ASP A 15 -13.72 22.64 7.77
N VAL A 16 -13.83 21.45 7.12
CA VAL A 16 -12.93 20.98 6.09
C VAL A 16 -13.70 20.21 5.01
N ILE A 17 -13.41 20.49 3.75
CA ILE A 17 -13.81 19.64 2.62
C ILE A 17 -12.66 18.66 2.29
N ILE A 18 -12.99 17.37 2.11
CA ILE A 18 -12.03 16.34 1.71
C ILE A 18 -12.41 15.85 0.31
N ALA A 19 -11.57 16.14 -0.66
CA ALA A 19 -11.73 15.71 -2.04
C ALA A 19 -11.08 14.32 -2.24
N GLY A 20 -11.89 13.28 -2.29
CA GLY A 20 -11.52 11.87 -2.41
C GLY A 20 -11.65 11.08 -1.12
N GLY A 21 -12.59 10.13 -1.10
CA GLY A 21 -12.87 9.23 0.02
C GLY A 21 -12.01 7.97 0.06
N GLY A 22 -10.79 8.01 -0.47
CA GLY A 22 -9.81 6.94 -0.34
C GLY A 22 -9.18 6.87 1.05
N ALA A 23 -8.20 5.97 1.26
CA ALA A 23 -7.58 5.75 2.57
C ALA A 23 -7.01 7.04 3.19
N GLY A 24 -6.28 7.85 2.44
CA GLY A 24 -5.73 9.12 2.94
C GLY A 24 -6.81 10.08 3.41
N GLY A 25 -7.85 10.27 2.59
CA GLY A 25 -8.98 11.14 2.91
C GLY A 25 -9.76 10.68 4.15
N LEU A 26 -10.13 9.39 4.21
CA LEU A 26 -10.87 8.84 5.35
C LEU A 26 -10.06 8.85 6.66
N LEU A 27 -8.76 8.55 6.61
CA LEU A 27 -7.90 8.63 7.78
C LEU A 27 -7.76 10.09 8.26
N THR A 28 -7.60 11.05 7.33
CA THR A 28 -7.59 12.48 7.68
C THR A 28 -8.92 12.91 8.32
N ALA A 29 -10.06 12.52 7.74
CA ALA A 29 -11.38 12.79 8.29
C ALA A 29 -11.54 12.25 9.71
N LEU A 30 -11.08 11.01 9.94
CA LEU A 30 -11.13 10.36 11.25
C LEU A 30 -10.31 11.13 12.32
N ALA A 31 -9.10 11.57 11.97
CA ALA A 31 -8.27 12.31 12.90
C ALA A 31 -8.80 13.74 13.16
N LEU A 32 -9.30 14.43 12.13
CA LEU A 32 -9.93 15.74 12.30
C LEU A 32 -11.19 15.69 13.18
N THR A 33 -11.97 14.62 13.07
CA THR A 33 -13.12 14.35 13.95
C THR A 33 -12.69 14.27 15.42
N ALA A 34 -11.56 13.62 15.73
CA ALA A 34 -11.05 13.56 17.10
C ALA A 34 -10.60 14.91 17.64
N GLU A 35 -10.37 15.90 16.78
CA GLU A 35 -10.14 17.31 17.11
C GLU A 35 -11.41 18.17 17.16
N GLY A 36 -12.58 17.52 17.09
CA GLY A 36 -13.88 18.21 17.12
C GLY A 36 -14.29 18.84 15.80
N LYS A 37 -13.58 18.58 14.70
CA LYS A 37 -13.91 19.12 13.37
C LYS A 37 -15.03 18.33 12.71
N CYS A 38 -15.86 19.04 11.95
CA CYS A 38 -16.88 18.46 11.08
C CYS A 38 -16.40 18.48 9.63
N VAL A 39 -16.51 17.37 8.89
CA VAL A 39 -15.96 17.23 7.55
C VAL A 39 -17.00 16.89 6.51
N LEU A 40 -16.79 17.36 5.27
CA LEU A 40 -17.52 16.93 4.09
C LEU A 40 -16.58 16.13 3.17
N VAL A 41 -16.88 14.85 2.95
CA VAL A 41 -16.11 14.00 2.04
C VAL A 41 -16.81 13.91 0.68
N LEU A 42 -16.10 14.26 -0.38
CA LEU A 42 -16.56 14.20 -1.78
C LEU A 42 -15.87 13.05 -2.49
N GLU A 43 -16.63 12.06 -2.93
CA GLU A 43 -16.07 10.85 -3.59
C GLU A 43 -16.69 10.70 -5.00
N LYS A 44 -15.84 10.53 -6.01
CA LYS A 44 -16.26 10.35 -7.41
C LYS A 44 -16.92 9.00 -7.70
N ALA A 45 -16.59 7.98 -6.93
CA ALA A 45 -17.11 6.64 -7.08
C ALA A 45 -18.47 6.47 -6.35
N GLU A 46 -19.12 5.34 -6.59
CA GLU A 46 -20.36 4.92 -5.94
C GLU A 46 -20.17 4.37 -4.51
N ARG A 47 -18.92 4.39 -3.98
CA ARG A 47 -18.58 3.94 -2.63
C ARG A 47 -17.31 4.61 -2.13
N LEU A 48 -17.20 4.77 -0.81
CA LEU A 48 -15.98 5.22 -0.13
C LEU A 48 -14.94 4.10 -0.07
N GLY A 49 -13.68 4.47 0.22
CA GLY A 49 -12.55 3.56 0.46
C GLY A 49 -11.54 3.51 -0.68
N GLY A 50 -11.93 3.83 -1.90
CA GLY A 50 -11.06 3.69 -3.07
C GLY A 50 -10.56 2.25 -3.22
N VAL A 51 -9.22 2.07 -3.31
CA VAL A 51 -8.61 0.73 -3.35
C VAL A 51 -8.57 0.04 -1.98
N TRP A 52 -8.87 0.73 -0.91
CA TRP A 52 -8.99 0.18 0.44
C TRP A 52 -10.43 -0.26 0.67
N ASN A 53 -10.85 -1.36 0.02
CA ASN A 53 -12.23 -1.84 0.06
C ASN A 53 -12.31 -3.37 -0.11
N SER A 54 -13.46 -3.95 0.24
CA SER A 54 -13.83 -5.33 -0.05
C SER A 54 -15.25 -5.37 -0.61
N TYR A 55 -15.59 -6.42 -1.34
CA TYR A 55 -16.94 -6.65 -1.87
C TYR A 55 -17.19 -8.14 -2.12
N TRP A 56 -18.43 -8.52 -2.31
CA TRP A 56 -18.84 -9.91 -2.48
C TRP A 56 -18.97 -10.29 -3.97
N VAL A 57 -18.45 -11.46 -4.31
CA VAL A 57 -18.56 -12.09 -5.62
C VAL A 57 -18.94 -13.55 -5.40
N ASP A 58 -20.10 -13.98 -5.85
CA ASP A 58 -20.59 -15.37 -5.78
C ASP A 58 -20.42 -16.02 -4.39
N GLY A 59 -20.72 -15.27 -3.32
CA GLY A 59 -20.60 -15.74 -1.93
C GLY A 59 -19.19 -15.69 -1.33
N TYR A 60 -18.23 -15.11 -2.04
CA TYR A 60 -16.86 -14.88 -1.56
C TYR A 60 -16.59 -13.38 -1.38
N ARG A 61 -16.01 -12.98 -0.26
CA ARG A 61 -15.60 -11.58 -0.02
C ARG A 61 -14.19 -11.35 -0.50
N VAL A 62 -14.04 -10.66 -1.61
CA VAL A 62 -12.76 -10.28 -2.22
C VAL A 62 -12.37 -8.84 -1.83
N ASP A 63 -11.08 -8.57 -1.67
CA ASP A 63 -10.59 -7.20 -1.48
C ASP A 63 -10.29 -6.53 -2.82
N GLN A 64 -10.25 -5.19 -2.82
CA GLN A 64 -9.81 -4.39 -3.96
C GLN A 64 -8.27 -4.48 -4.14
N GLY A 65 -7.76 -5.64 -4.57
CA GLY A 65 -6.35 -6.04 -4.57
C GLY A 65 -5.99 -6.89 -3.37
N LEU A 66 -4.76 -7.39 -3.32
CA LEU A 66 -4.28 -8.19 -2.19
C LEU A 66 -3.88 -7.29 -1.02
N HIS A 67 -4.58 -7.41 0.10
CA HIS A 67 -4.34 -6.63 1.32
C HIS A 67 -3.75 -7.48 2.45
N VAL A 68 -2.45 -7.78 2.38
CA VAL A 68 -1.69 -8.20 3.55
C VAL A 68 -1.02 -6.96 4.14
N ILE A 69 -1.49 -6.54 5.31
CA ILE A 69 -1.04 -5.30 5.95
C ILE A 69 0.28 -5.55 6.66
N THR A 70 1.29 -4.76 6.34
CA THR A 70 2.61 -4.81 7.00
C THR A 70 2.59 -4.03 8.32
N ARG A 71 3.49 -4.39 9.25
CA ARG A 71 3.69 -3.67 10.54
C ARG A 71 2.42 -3.54 11.39
N VAL A 72 1.63 -4.61 11.45
CA VAL A 72 0.34 -4.64 12.17
C VAL A 72 0.48 -4.34 13.66
N THR A 73 1.61 -4.67 14.30
CA THR A 73 1.79 -4.45 15.75
C THR A 73 2.26 -3.04 16.08
N ARG A 74 2.98 -2.38 15.16
CA ARG A 74 3.73 -1.12 15.44
C ARG A 74 3.70 -0.08 14.33
N GLY A 75 3.10 -0.40 13.18
CA GLY A 75 3.05 0.52 12.03
C GLY A 75 2.18 1.73 12.28
N ALA A 76 2.42 2.81 11.51
CA ALA A 76 1.68 4.05 11.59
C ALA A 76 0.17 3.82 11.41
N PHE A 77 -0.22 3.01 10.43
CA PHE A 77 -1.62 2.71 10.15
C PHE A 77 -2.34 2.06 11.34
N THR A 78 -1.78 0.99 11.92
CA THR A 78 -2.43 0.32 13.06
C THR A 78 -2.37 1.12 14.35
N LYS A 79 -1.31 1.91 14.56
CA LYS A 79 -1.26 2.89 15.64
C LYS A 79 -2.38 3.90 15.47
N PHE A 80 -2.56 4.43 14.27
CA PHE A 80 -3.62 5.37 13.92
C PHE A 80 -5.01 4.77 14.23
N LEU A 81 -5.30 3.55 13.73
CA LEU A 81 -6.58 2.89 14.00
C LEU A 81 -6.82 2.63 15.50
N ARG A 82 -5.78 2.26 16.26
CA ARG A 82 -5.89 2.07 17.71
C ARG A 82 -6.14 3.37 18.47
N THR A 83 -5.67 4.49 17.93
CA THR A 83 -5.89 5.82 18.54
C THR A 83 -7.33 6.27 18.34
N TYR A 84 -7.90 6.04 17.16
CA TYR A 84 -9.16 6.65 16.77
C TYR A 84 -10.36 5.69 16.73
N LEU A 85 -10.15 4.37 16.68
CA LEU A 85 -11.24 3.38 16.66
C LEU A 85 -11.33 2.60 17.98
N SER A 86 -12.50 2.57 18.59
CA SER A 86 -12.78 1.78 19.79
C SER A 86 -13.96 0.82 19.56
N PRO A 87 -13.80 -0.48 19.85
CA PRO A 87 -12.56 -1.20 20.14
C PRO A 87 -11.63 -1.20 18.92
N PRO A 88 -10.29 -1.40 19.05
CA PRO A 88 -9.41 -1.46 17.89
C PRO A 88 -9.71 -2.68 17.00
N PRO A 89 -9.43 -2.60 15.68
CA PRO A 89 -9.63 -3.72 14.77
C PRO A 89 -8.74 -4.91 15.15
N LYS A 90 -9.24 -6.12 14.86
CA LYS A 90 -8.50 -7.36 15.13
C LYS A 90 -7.79 -7.82 13.86
N PHE A 91 -6.52 -8.22 14.01
CA PHE A 91 -5.70 -8.72 12.93
C PHE A 91 -5.24 -10.15 13.23
N VAL A 92 -5.19 -10.98 12.20
CA VAL A 92 -4.55 -12.30 12.22
C VAL A 92 -3.21 -12.18 11.52
N LEU A 93 -2.13 -12.52 12.25
CA LEU A 93 -0.78 -12.44 11.71
C LEU A 93 -0.49 -13.65 10.80
N HIS A 94 0.34 -13.46 9.78
CA HIS A 94 0.84 -14.55 8.97
C HIS A 94 2.18 -15.10 9.50
N GLU A 95 2.49 -16.35 9.14
CA GLU A 95 3.72 -17.03 9.56
C GLU A 95 4.86 -16.90 8.53
N GLY A 96 4.87 -15.81 7.76
CA GLY A 96 5.98 -15.43 6.91
C GLY A 96 5.80 -15.69 5.42
N TRP A 97 6.79 -15.21 4.71
CA TRP A 97 6.91 -15.29 3.25
C TRP A 97 7.68 -16.55 2.88
N HIS A 98 7.03 -17.47 2.17
CA HIS A 98 7.59 -18.74 1.73
C HIS A 98 7.87 -18.69 0.22
N PHE A 99 9.13 -18.53 -0.13
CA PHE A 99 9.59 -18.51 -1.52
C PHE A 99 9.75 -19.92 -2.05
N ARG A 100 9.13 -20.20 -3.16
CA ARG A 100 9.33 -21.45 -3.90
C ARG A 100 10.14 -21.17 -5.16
N VAL A 101 11.37 -21.67 -5.17
CA VAL A 101 12.26 -21.59 -6.31
C VAL A 101 12.53 -23.01 -6.79
N TYR A 102 12.02 -23.34 -7.97
CA TYR A 102 11.93 -24.74 -8.45
C TYR A 102 11.23 -25.62 -7.39
N ASP A 103 11.82 -26.75 -7.03
CA ASP A 103 11.26 -27.69 -6.04
C ASP A 103 11.68 -27.39 -4.60
N LYS A 104 12.40 -26.27 -4.37
CA LYS A 104 12.87 -25.87 -3.04
C LYS A 104 11.99 -24.77 -2.46
N VAL A 105 11.70 -24.88 -1.19
CA VAL A 105 10.97 -23.87 -0.42
C VAL A 105 11.87 -23.32 0.69
N GLY A 106 11.85 -22.01 0.87
CA GLY A 106 12.59 -21.33 1.94
C GLY A 106 12.00 -19.98 2.25
N THR A 107 12.23 -19.52 3.46
CA THR A 107 11.88 -18.16 3.91
C THR A 107 13.07 -17.22 3.73
N ILE A 108 12.87 -15.91 3.77
CA ILE A 108 14.01 -14.97 3.86
C ILE A 108 14.74 -15.23 5.18
N PRO A 109 16.06 -15.50 5.16
CA PRO A 109 16.78 -15.82 6.37
C PRO A 109 16.91 -14.59 7.29
N SER A 110 16.65 -14.79 8.58
CA SER A 110 16.68 -13.75 9.60
C SER A 110 17.99 -13.72 10.40
N SER A 111 18.81 -14.77 10.29
CA SER A 111 20.07 -14.93 11.01
C SER A 111 21.21 -15.42 10.11
N VAL A 112 22.45 -15.29 10.61
CA VAL A 112 23.64 -15.85 9.94
C VAL A 112 23.52 -17.36 9.76
N GLY A 113 23.05 -18.09 10.80
CA GLY A 113 22.89 -19.53 10.75
C GLY A 113 21.84 -19.99 9.73
N GLU A 114 20.72 -19.29 9.63
CA GLU A 114 19.71 -19.55 8.60
C GLU A 114 20.24 -19.25 7.20
N THR A 115 20.98 -18.15 7.03
CA THR A 115 21.57 -17.79 5.73
C THR A 115 22.56 -18.85 5.25
N LEU A 116 23.40 -19.38 6.15
CA LEU A 116 24.36 -20.43 5.80
C LEU A 116 23.68 -21.76 5.43
N ARG A 117 22.47 -22.03 5.94
CA ARG A 117 21.69 -23.22 5.63
C ARG A 117 20.60 -22.97 4.57
N TRP A 118 20.51 -21.77 4.01
CA TRP A 118 19.42 -21.40 3.12
C TRP A 118 19.33 -22.35 1.91
N PRO A 119 18.17 -23.01 1.72
CA PRO A 119 18.07 -24.09 0.73
C PRO A 119 18.01 -23.61 -0.71
N LEU A 120 17.63 -22.33 -0.93
CA LEU A 120 17.32 -21.81 -2.27
C LEU A 120 18.55 -21.55 -3.13
N THR A 121 19.74 -21.40 -2.54
CA THR A 121 20.97 -21.12 -3.29
C THR A 121 22.18 -21.90 -2.75
N GLY A 122 23.24 -21.99 -3.58
CA GLY A 122 24.51 -22.59 -3.20
C GLY A 122 25.36 -21.68 -2.27
N TRP A 123 26.54 -22.17 -1.84
CA TRP A 123 27.37 -21.49 -0.85
C TRP A 123 27.81 -20.06 -1.27
N ARG A 124 28.11 -19.84 -2.56
CA ARG A 124 28.45 -18.50 -3.10
C ARG A 124 27.31 -17.50 -2.93
N GLY A 125 26.10 -17.90 -3.23
CA GLY A 125 24.90 -17.06 -3.02
C GLY A 125 24.65 -16.78 -1.55
N ARG A 126 24.87 -17.75 -0.65
CA ARG A 126 24.73 -17.57 0.81
C ARG A 126 25.74 -16.56 1.34
N LEU A 127 26.99 -16.62 0.90
CA LEU A 127 28.01 -15.62 1.25
C LEU A 127 27.67 -14.22 0.71
N GLY A 128 27.14 -14.14 -0.51
CA GLY A 128 26.62 -12.88 -1.09
C GLY A 128 25.52 -12.27 -0.22
N LEU A 129 24.54 -13.08 0.19
CA LEU A 129 23.45 -12.64 1.09
C LEU A 129 23.99 -12.16 2.44
N LEU A 130 24.97 -12.86 3.03
CA LEU A 130 25.58 -12.43 4.30
C LEU A 130 26.25 -11.07 4.17
N ARG A 131 27.03 -10.85 3.10
CA ARG A 131 27.71 -9.55 2.85
C ARG A 131 26.71 -8.42 2.68
N ILE A 132 25.70 -8.62 1.84
CA ILE A 132 24.65 -7.61 1.55
C ILE A 132 23.80 -7.37 2.78
N GLY A 133 23.34 -8.42 3.46
CA GLY A 133 22.54 -8.30 4.68
C GLY A 133 23.29 -7.59 5.81
N ALA A 134 24.59 -7.88 6.01
CA ALA A 134 25.43 -7.16 6.97
C ALA A 134 25.56 -5.68 6.60
N LYS A 135 25.80 -5.37 5.32
CA LYS A 135 25.90 -3.98 4.85
C LYS A 135 24.60 -3.22 5.08
N ILE A 136 23.46 -3.78 4.70
CA ILE A 136 22.14 -3.15 4.90
C ILE A 136 21.87 -2.90 6.40
N LYS A 137 22.11 -3.90 7.25
CA LYS A 137 21.88 -3.78 8.70
C LYS A 137 22.77 -2.73 9.38
N THR A 138 23.99 -2.54 8.91
CA THR A 138 24.94 -1.57 9.50
C THR A 138 24.82 -0.16 8.91
N MET A 139 24.23 -0.02 7.71
CA MET A 139 24.09 1.25 7.01
C MET A 139 23.17 2.21 7.78
N ARG A 140 23.57 3.45 7.95
CA ARG A 140 22.76 4.51 8.57
C ARG A 140 21.77 5.09 7.55
N LEU A 141 20.69 5.68 8.00
CA LEU A 141 19.70 6.31 7.12
C LEU A 141 20.33 7.35 6.19
N GLU A 142 21.21 8.20 6.73
CA GLU A 142 21.93 9.21 5.94
C GLU A 142 22.85 8.61 4.87
N GLU A 143 23.39 7.41 5.11
CA GLU A 143 24.16 6.68 4.11
C GLU A 143 23.25 6.11 3.01
N MET A 144 22.04 5.67 3.36
CA MET A 144 21.06 5.15 2.39
C MET A 144 20.58 6.23 1.42
N LYS A 145 20.42 7.48 1.87
CA LYS A 145 20.01 8.63 1.04
C LYS A 145 20.92 8.84 -0.18
N LYS A 146 22.20 8.46 -0.08
CA LYS A 146 23.17 8.54 -1.20
C LYS A 146 22.82 7.63 -2.39
N TYR A 147 21.91 6.70 -2.19
CA TYR A 147 21.49 5.73 -3.20
C TYR A 147 20.08 6.00 -3.73
N LYS A 148 19.51 7.21 -3.48
CA LYS A 148 18.14 7.52 -3.88
C LYS A 148 17.95 7.57 -5.41
N ASP A 149 19.00 7.95 -6.13
CA ASP A 149 18.97 8.20 -7.58
C ASP A 149 19.45 7.01 -8.43
N ILE A 150 19.74 5.85 -7.80
CA ILE A 150 20.09 4.62 -8.50
C ILE A 150 19.08 3.52 -8.22
N SER A 151 19.00 2.54 -9.11
CA SER A 151 18.13 1.38 -8.93
C SER A 151 18.69 0.42 -7.85
N PHE A 152 17.78 -0.36 -7.25
CA PHE A 152 18.19 -1.38 -6.28
C PHE A 152 19.02 -2.49 -6.93
N LEU A 153 18.78 -2.80 -8.21
CA LEU A 153 19.60 -3.76 -8.96
C LEU A 153 21.04 -3.25 -9.13
N GLU A 154 21.24 -1.98 -9.51
CA GLU A 154 22.56 -1.35 -9.61
C GLU A 154 23.27 -1.37 -8.26
N PHE A 155 22.57 -1.03 -7.17
CA PHE A 155 23.12 -1.14 -5.83
C PHE A 155 23.59 -2.56 -5.53
N MET A 156 22.74 -3.58 -5.75
CA MET A 156 23.05 -4.98 -5.51
C MET A 156 24.26 -5.44 -6.31
N GLN A 157 24.32 -5.11 -7.60
CA GLN A 157 25.44 -5.43 -8.49
C GLN A 157 26.74 -4.73 -8.03
N SER A 158 26.67 -3.47 -7.61
CA SER A 158 27.83 -2.74 -7.07
C SER A 158 28.42 -3.38 -5.80
N LYS A 159 27.62 -4.21 -5.11
CA LYS A 159 28.05 -5.00 -3.93
C LYS A 159 28.38 -6.45 -4.28
N GLY A 160 28.48 -6.78 -5.57
CA GLY A 160 28.86 -8.11 -6.05
C GLY A 160 27.75 -9.15 -6.02
N ALA A 161 26.50 -8.72 -6.01
CA ALA A 161 25.34 -9.62 -6.10
C ALA A 161 25.16 -10.08 -7.55
N THR A 162 25.53 -11.32 -7.84
CA THR A 162 25.41 -11.93 -9.19
C THR A 162 24.58 -13.21 -9.19
N ASN A 163 24.14 -13.67 -8.01
CA ASN A 163 23.36 -14.90 -7.93
C ASN A 163 21.90 -14.66 -8.31
N GLN A 164 21.44 -15.27 -9.40
CA GLN A 164 20.09 -15.05 -9.95
C GLN A 164 18.99 -15.39 -8.95
N VAL A 165 19.07 -16.50 -8.24
CA VAL A 165 18.04 -16.88 -7.23
C VAL A 165 17.91 -15.83 -6.14
N MET A 166 19.04 -15.25 -5.70
CA MET A 166 19.01 -14.16 -4.73
C MET A 166 18.34 -12.92 -5.31
N LEU A 167 18.65 -12.56 -6.56
CA LEU A 167 18.01 -11.42 -7.24
C LEU A 167 16.51 -11.65 -7.42
N ASP A 168 16.07 -12.86 -7.79
CA ASP A 168 14.66 -13.22 -7.96
C ASP A 168 13.87 -13.12 -6.63
N VAL A 169 14.46 -13.57 -5.53
CA VAL A 169 13.85 -13.45 -4.19
C VAL A 169 13.78 -11.98 -3.76
N MET A 170 14.85 -11.21 -3.98
CA MET A 170 14.83 -9.76 -3.69
C MET A 170 13.88 -9.01 -4.61
N GLN A 171 13.80 -9.40 -5.88
CA GLN A 171 12.80 -8.90 -6.84
C GLN A 171 11.39 -9.04 -6.27
N SER A 172 11.03 -10.22 -5.78
CA SER A 172 9.68 -10.45 -5.23
C SER A 172 9.41 -9.60 -3.99
N ALA A 173 10.37 -9.51 -3.07
CA ALA A 173 10.21 -8.74 -1.84
C ALA A 173 10.09 -7.22 -2.12
N ILE A 174 10.94 -6.68 -2.99
CA ILE A 174 10.95 -5.26 -3.30
C ILE A 174 9.82 -4.87 -4.24
N TYR A 175 9.44 -5.74 -5.19
CA TYR A 175 8.36 -5.45 -6.14
C TYR A 175 7.03 -5.17 -5.43
N LEU A 176 6.69 -5.93 -4.39
CA LEU A 176 5.50 -5.66 -3.60
C LEU A 176 5.57 -4.29 -2.91
N ALA A 177 6.73 -3.92 -2.38
CA ALA A 177 6.94 -2.65 -1.70
C ALA A 177 7.02 -1.46 -2.66
N ALA A 178 7.83 -1.55 -3.71
CA ALA A 178 8.08 -0.45 -4.64
C ALA A 178 7.04 -0.32 -5.77
N GLY A 179 6.34 -1.42 -6.11
CA GLY A 179 5.39 -1.47 -7.20
C GLY A 179 6.01 -1.54 -8.59
N VAL A 180 7.33 -1.69 -8.65
CA VAL A 180 8.15 -1.79 -9.86
C VAL A 180 9.28 -2.79 -9.66
N PRO A 181 9.90 -3.33 -10.73
CA PRO A 181 11.02 -4.26 -10.60
C PRO A 181 12.24 -3.61 -9.94
N ILE A 182 13.15 -4.43 -9.40
CA ILE A 182 14.37 -3.95 -8.76
C ILE A 182 15.30 -3.14 -9.68
N SER A 183 15.16 -3.31 -11.00
CA SER A 183 15.85 -2.52 -12.01
C SER A 183 15.36 -1.06 -12.10
N GLU A 184 14.18 -0.77 -11.55
CA GLU A 184 13.56 0.54 -11.55
C GLU A 184 13.38 1.09 -10.12
N ALA A 185 13.21 0.20 -9.12
CA ALA A 185 12.99 0.60 -7.73
C ALA A 185 14.18 1.37 -7.18
N SER A 186 13.96 2.50 -6.50
CA SER A 186 15.01 3.25 -5.82
C SER A 186 15.73 2.39 -4.79
N ALA A 187 17.06 2.37 -4.84
CA ALA A 187 17.86 1.65 -3.86
C ALA A 187 17.65 2.18 -2.44
N TYR A 188 17.46 3.47 -2.28
CA TYR A 188 17.15 4.08 -0.98
C TYR A 188 15.86 3.51 -0.37
N GLU A 189 14.78 3.47 -1.13
CA GLU A 189 13.49 2.95 -0.66
C GLU A 189 13.52 1.44 -0.39
N ALA A 190 14.20 0.68 -1.24
CA ALA A 190 14.41 -0.74 -1.04
C ALA A 190 15.23 -1.03 0.23
N LEU A 191 16.31 -0.29 0.46
CA LEU A 191 17.16 -0.42 1.65
C LEU A 191 16.39 -0.09 2.93
N ARG A 192 15.57 0.95 2.92
CA ARG A 192 14.68 1.30 4.05
C ARG A 192 13.70 0.19 4.35
N THR A 193 13.04 -0.33 3.32
CA THR A 193 12.09 -1.45 3.46
C THR A 193 12.74 -2.67 4.08
N LEU A 194 13.94 -3.04 3.61
CA LEU A 194 14.67 -4.21 4.10
C LEU A 194 15.26 -4.01 5.49
N LYS A 195 15.63 -2.78 5.85
CA LYS A 195 16.21 -2.49 7.16
C LYS A 195 15.18 -2.44 8.28
N ASP A 196 13.91 -2.18 7.96
CA ASP A 196 12.87 -1.92 8.97
C ASP A 196 13.30 -0.78 9.92
N THR A 197 13.47 0.42 9.33
CA THR A 197 14.05 1.59 10.01
C THR A 197 13.23 2.12 11.19
N ASP A 198 11.97 1.69 11.32
CA ASP A 198 11.10 2.12 12.42
C ASP A 198 11.34 1.31 13.73
N ARG A 199 12.28 0.37 13.70
CA ARG A 199 12.72 -0.33 14.91
C ARG A 199 13.78 0.49 15.64
N GLU A 200 13.40 1.20 16.68
CA GLU A 200 14.31 1.65 17.73
C GLU A 200 14.84 0.43 18.49
N SER A 201 15.92 -0.16 18.02
CA SER A 201 16.59 -1.25 18.72
C SER A 201 17.95 -0.79 19.23
N SER A 202 18.24 -1.07 20.49
CA SER A 202 19.58 -0.87 21.04
C SER A 202 20.60 -1.70 20.21
N LYS A 203 21.85 -1.23 20.08
CA LYS A 203 22.92 -1.94 19.36
C LYS A 203 23.08 -3.38 19.81
N LEU A 204 22.88 -3.66 21.11
CA LEU A 204 22.97 -4.99 21.70
C LEU A 204 21.85 -5.92 21.22
N ASN A 205 20.61 -5.41 21.12
CA ASN A 205 19.48 -6.16 20.59
C ASN A 205 19.64 -6.45 19.09
N SER A 206 20.24 -5.52 18.34
CA SER A 206 20.53 -5.72 16.91
C SER A 206 21.56 -6.82 16.68
N ALA A 207 22.63 -6.87 17.49
CA ALA A 207 23.65 -7.93 17.43
C ALA A 207 23.05 -9.30 17.83
N LYS A 208 22.26 -9.36 18.91
CA LYS A 208 21.57 -10.57 19.36
C LYS A 208 20.62 -11.12 18.28
N ARG A 209 19.85 -10.24 17.63
CA ARG A 209 18.97 -10.60 16.51
C ARG A 209 19.73 -11.11 15.28
N LEU A 210 20.88 -10.53 14.98
CA LEU A 210 21.74 -10.99 13.87
C LEU A 210 22.25 -12.42 14.08
N LEU A 211 22.59 -12.76 15.32
CA LEU A 211 23.14 -14.09 15.66
C LEU A 211 22.04 -15.14 15.85
N LEU A 212 20.99 -14.81 16.59
CA LEU A 212 19.95 -15.76 17.00
C LEU A 212 18.74 -15.78 16.07
N GLY A 213 18.57 -14.75 15.23
CA GLY A 213 17.36 -14.51 14.45
C GLY A 213 16.23 -13.96 15.30
N SER A 214 15.28 -13.30 14.66
CA SER A 214 13.99 -12.98 15.25
C SER A 214 12.93 -13.15 14.16
N ARG A 215 12.14 -14.19 14.24
CA ARG A 215 10.96 -14.38 13.41
C ARG A 215 9.75 -13.72 14.08
N GLU A 216 9.80 -12.42 14.20
CA GLU A 216 8.59 -11.66 14.54
C GLU A 216 7.91 -11.29 13.23
N TYR A 217 6.91 -12.06 12.86
CA TYR A 217 6.02 -11.68 11.77
C TYR A 217 5.13 -10.55 12.26
N ASP A 218 5.12 -9.47 11.53
CA ASP A 218 4.39 -8.25 11.85
C ASP A 218 3.54 -7.82 10.65
N GLU A 219 3.01 -8.81 9.97
CA GLU A 219 2.14 -8.64 8.82
C GLU A 219 0.91 -9.52 9.03
N GLY A 220 -0.22 -9.09 8.51
CA GLY A 220 -1.45 -9.84 8.74
C GLY A 220 -2.63 -9.32 7.95
N TYR A 221 -3.75 -9.95 8.19
CA TYR A 221 -5.03 -9.62 7.58
C TYR A 221 -6.03 -9.21 8.67
N VAL A 222 -6.93 -8.30 8.33
CA VAL A 222 -7.97 -7.83 9.27
C VAL A 222 -9.19 -8.75 9.23
N ILE A 223 -9.71 -9.10 10.40
CA ILE A 223 -10.97 -9.82 10.51
C ILE A 223 -12.13 -8.93 10.04
N GLY A 224 -12.96 -9.45 9.15
CA GLY A 224 -14.04 -8.71 8.50
C GLY A 224 -13.63 -8.03 7.18
N GLY A 225 -12.36 -8.16 6.76
CA GLY A 225 -11.84 -7.55 5.53
C GLY A 225 -11.69 -6.03 5.61
N MET A 226 -11.37 -5.41 4.49
CA MET A 226 -11.27 -3.95 4.41
C MET A 226 -12.63 -3.26 4.57
N GLU A 227 -13.71 -3.92 4.17
CA GLU A 227 -15.09 -3.44 4.34
C GLU A 227 -15.40 -3.10 5.81
N GLU A 228 -15.02 -3.96 6.75
CA GLU A 228 -15.23 -3.73 8.20
C GLU A 228 -14.45 -2.51 8.71
N LEU A 229 -13.21 -2.33 8.24
CA LEU A 229 -12.42 -1.14 8.61
C LEU A 229 -13.06 0.15 8.10
N ILE A 230 -13.52 0.14 6.84
CA ILE A 230 -14.17 1.31 6.22
C ILE A 230 -15.46 1.63 6.95
N ARG A 231 -16.33 0.63 7.16
CA ARG A 231 -17.60 0.79 7.87
C ARG A 231 -17.38 1.46 9.22
N ARG A 232 -16.46 0.94 10.03
CA ARG A 232 -16.14 1.48 11.35
C ARG A 232 -15.53 2.89 11.28
N THR A 233 -14.71 3.15 10.27
CA THR A 233 -14.14 4.48 10.04
C THR A 233 -15.24 5.48 9.72
N ILE A 234 -16.15 5.14 8.81
CA ILE A 234 -17.30 5.98 8.44
C ILE A 234 -18.22 6.26 9.64
N GLU A 235 -18.53 5.24 10.45
CA GLU A 235 -19.37 5.37 11.64
C GLU A 235 -18.76 6.28 12.72
N THR A 236 -17.42 6.36 12.78
CA THR A 236 -16.71 7.18 13.78
C THR A 236 -16.55 8.63 13.35
N ILE A 237 -16.47 8.92 12.04
CA ILE A 237 -16.24 10.28 11.53
C ILE A 237 -17.48 11.17 11.75
N ASN A 238 -17.25 12.39 12.26
CA ASN A 238 -18.26 13.44 12.36
C ASN A 238 -18.31 14.22 11.05
N GLY A 239 -19.45 14.20 10.37
CA GLY A 239 -19.66 14.88 9.08
C GLY A 239 -20.52 14.08 8.11
N ASP A 240 -20.44 14.45 6.86
CA ASP A 240 -21.23 13.86 5.78
C ASP A 240 -20.34 13.49 4.58
N TYR A 241 -20.90 12.69 3.67
CA TYR A 241 -20.23 12.38 2.42
C TYR A 241 -21.20 12.39 1.24
N VAL A 242 -20.67 12.73 0.07
CA VAL A 242 -21.41 12.71 -1.20
C VAL A 242 -20.69 11.74 -2.15
N LEU A 243 -21.42 10.75 -2.65
CA LEU A 243 -20.93 9.81 -3.68
C LEU A 243 -21.24 10.35 -5.09
N ASN A 244 -20.59 9.77 -6.09
CA ASN A 244 -20.68 10.23 -7.49
C ASN A 244 -20.39 11.74 -7.65
N ALA A 245 -19.60 12.29 -6.72
CA ALA A 245 -19.26 13.70 -6.58
C ALA A 245 -17.80 13.93 -6.97
N SER A 246 -17.54 14.06 -8.26
CA SER A 246 -16.19 14.31 -8.78
C SER A 246 -15.80 15.77 -8.59
N VAL A 247 -14.73 16.01 -7.85
CA VAL A 247 -14.09 17.35 -7.81
C VAL A 247 -13.35 17.56 -9.13
N ASN A 248 -13.86 18.50 -9.94
CA ASN A 248 -13.37 18.77 -11.29
C ASN A 248 -12.41 19.96 -11.33
N GLN A 249 -12.53 20.89 -10.36
CA GLN A 249 -11.68 22.06 -10.25
C GLN A 249 -11.52 22.49 -8.79
N ILE A 250 -10.34 22.93 -8.41
CA ILE A 250 -10.05 23.62 -7.15
C ILE A 250 -9.81 25.09 -7.50
N HIS A 251 -10.55 25.99 -6.85
CA HIS A 251 -10.47 27.43 -7.08
C HIS A 251 -9.45 28.08 -6.17
N GLU A 252 -8.59 28.86 -6.74
CA GLU A 252 -7.57 29.66 -6.06
C GLU A 252 -7.77 31.15 -6.40
N GLN A 253 -7.56 32.00 -5.42
CA GLN A 253 -7.49 33.45 -5.62
C GLN A 253 -6.45 34.04 -4.65
N ASN A 254 -5.51 34.80 -5.19
CA ASN A 254 -4.44 35.46 -4.42
C ASN A 254 -3.65 34.50 -3.52
N GLY A 255 -3.32 33.31 -4.03
CA GLY A 255 -2.56 32.29 -3.31
C GLY A 255 -3.35 31.54 -2.22
N SER A 256 -4.67 31.67 -2.18
CA SER A 256 -5.53 31.01 -1.18
C SER A 256 -6.64 30.23 -1.87
N VAL A 257 -7.00 29.06 -1.31
CA VAL A 257 -8.15 28.29 -1.80
C VAL A 257 -9.45 29.02 -1.47
N THR A 258 -10.37 29.07 -2.43
CA THR A 258 -11.68 29.72 -2.27
C THR A 258 -12.84 28.72 -2.41
N GLY A 259 -12.56 27.50 -2.86
CA GLY A 259 -13.56 26.45 -3.02
C GLY A 259 -13.19 25.43 -4.07
N CYS A 260 -14.19 24.65 -4.48
CA CYS A 260 -14.04 23.67 -5.57
C CYS A 260 -15.33 23.54 -6.38
N THR A 261 -15.20 23.09 -7.64
CA THR A 261 -16.34 22.66 -8.46
C THR A 261 -16.48 21.17 -8.40
N VAL A 262 -17.67 20.70 -8.08
CA VAL A 262 -18.05 19.30 -7.91
C VAL A 262 -19.23 18.99 -8.82
N SER A 263 -19.02 18.17 -9.85
CA SER A 263 -20.09 17.80 -10.80
C SER A 263 -20.89 18.99 -11.33
N GLY A 264 -20.20 20.13 -11.56
CA GLY A 264 -20.80 21.37 -12.06
C GLY A 264 -21.33 22.34 -10.99
N THR A 265 -21.38 21.95 -9.72
CA THR A 265 -21.77 22.81 -8.58
C THR A 265 -20.54 23.39 -7.90
N THR A 266 -20.51 24.69 -7.65
CA THR A 266 -19.41 25.35 -6.93
C THR A 266 -19.69 25.36 -5.42
N LEU A 267 -18.74 24.81 -4.66
CA LEU A 267 -18.72 24.82 -3.21
C LEU A 267 -17.62 25.78 -2.73
N SER A 268 -17.99 26.89 -2.07
CA SER A 268 -17.06 27.89 -1.55
C SER A 268 -16.54 27.44 -0.18
N HIS A 269 -15.25 27.21 -0.04
CA HIS A 269 -14.64 26.80 1.23
C HIS A 269 -13.16 27.21 1.30
N LYS A 270 -12.64 27.48 2.51
CA LYS A 270 -11.28 27.97 2.74
C LYS A 270 -10.28 26.91 3.20
N CYS A 271 -10.74 25.68 3.45
CA CYS A 271 -9.89 24.55 3.84
C CYS A 271 -10.30 23.32 3.05
N ILE A 272 -9.43 22.86 2.17
CA ILE A 272 -9.64 21.67 1.33
C ILE A 272 -8.46 20.73 1.50
N VAL A 273 -8.75 19.46 1.78
CA VAL A 273 -7.77 18.37 1.75
C VAL A 273 -8.01 17.55 0.49
N SER A 274 -7.01 17.47 -0.38
CA SER A 274 -7.08 16.66 -1.60
C SER A 274 -6.43 15.29 -1.40
N ASN A 275 -7.23 14.24 -1.53
CA ASN A 275 -6.76 12.85 -1.70
C ASN A 275 -6.81 12.42 -3.19
N ILE A 276 -6.88 13.39 -4.07
CA ILE A 276 -6.75 13.17 -5.51
C ILE A 276 -5.26 12.98 -5.82
N PRO A 277 -4.88 11.96 -6.63
CA PRO A 277 -3.48 11.71 -6.93
C PRO A 277 -2.74 12.94 -7.49
N LEU A 278 -1.51 13.17 -7.05
CA LEU A 278 -0.70 14.33 -7.45
C LEU A 278 -0.55 14.46 -8.97
N TRP A 279 -0.44 13.35 -9.69
CA TRP A 279 -0.35 13.37 -11.17
C TRP A 279 -1.62 13.85 -11.87
N ALA A 280 -2.76 13.88 -11.18
CA ALA A 280 -4.02 14.41 -11.70
C ALA A 280 -4.30 15.86 -11.26
N MET A 281 -3.54 16.38 -10.31
CA MET A 281 -3.77 17.74 -9.78
C MET A 281 -3.58 18.87 -10.81
N PRO A 282 -2.64 18.80 -11.79
CA PRO A 282 -2.49 19.84 -12.81
C PRO A 282 -3.76 20.07 -13.65
N ASP A 283 -4.58 19.03 -13.81
CA ASP A 283 -5.85 19.15 -14.56
C ASP A 283 -6.95 19.81 -13.72
N ILE A 284 -6.84 19.76 -12.40
CA ILE A 284 -7.87 20.19 -11.44
C ILE A 284 -7.57 21.57 -10.85
N VAL A 285 -6.28 21.88 -10.63
CA VAL A 285 -5.84 23.18 -10.11
C VAL A 285 -5.50 24.08 -11.29
N LYS A 286 -6.28 25.14 -11.49
CA LYS A 286 -6.01 26.15 -12.50
C LYS A 286 -5.65 27.46 -11.80
N SER A 287 -4.46 27.97 -12.06
CA SER A 287 -3.94 29.23 -11.51
C SER A 287 -3.13 29.99 -12.54
N GLU A 288 -3.13 31.33 -12.46
CA GLU A 288 -2.24 32.18 -13.21
C GLU A 288 -0.89 32.40 -12.51
N ASN A 289 -0.78 31.97 -11.24
CA ASN A 289 0.46 32.05 -10.47
C ASN A 289 1.44 30.96 -10.94
N ALA A 290 2.59 31.42 -11.48
CA ALA A 290 3.61 30.52 -12.04
C ALA A 290 4.15 29.51 -11.00
N GLU A 291 4.33 29.88 -9.73
CA GLU A 291 4.81 29.01 -8.66
C GLU A 291 3.82 27.86 -8.41
N ILE A 292 2.52 28.15 -8.39
CA ILE A 292 1.47 27.13 -8.20
C ILE A 292 1.45 26.17 -9.39
N VAL A 293 1.50 26.71 -10.61
CA VAL A 293 1.51 25.91 -11.84
C VAL A 293 2.75 25.01 -11.89
N GLU A 294 3.92 25.54 -11.58
CA GLU A 294 5.18 24.79 -11.55
C GLU A 294 5.13 23.67 -10.50
N PHE A 295 4.65 23.96 -9.27
CA PHE A 295 4.52 22.98 -8.21
C PHE A 295 3.70 21.76 -8.65
N PHE A 296 2.51 21.94 -9.21
CA PHE A 296 1.68 20.80 -9.61
C PHE A 296 2.21 20.10 -10.87
N ASN A 297 2.75 20.84 -11.83
CA ASN A 297 3.32 20.28 -13.06
C ASN A 297 4.54 19.40 -12.80
N LEU A 298 5.31 19.65 -11.74
CA LEU A 298 6.43 18.81 -11.33
C LEU A 298 6.00 17.33 -11.11
N TRP A 299 4.75 17.11 -10.71
CA TRP A 299 4.22 15.78 -10.38
C TRP A 299 3.36 15.17 -11.49
N SER A 300 3.10 15.88 -12.59
CA SER A 300 2.26 15.40 -13.70
C SER A 300 2.73 14.08 -14.31
N ASN A 301 4.04 13.85 -14.33
CA ASN A 301 4.69 12.65 -14.86
C ASN A 301 5.01 11.59 -13.81
N MET A 302 4.45 11.72 -12.60
CA MET A 302 4.65 10.72 -11.55
C MET A 302 4.16 9.35 -12.00
N LYS A 303 5.03 8.34 -11.91
CA LYS A 303 4.74 6.97 -12.33
C LYS A 303 3.91 6.25 -11.27
N PRO A 304 2.65 5.88 -11.54
CA PRO A 304 1.85 5.08 -10.62
C PRO A 304 2.16 3.58 -10.75
N THR A 305 1.74 2.81 -9.74
CA THR A 305 1.81 1.35 -9.77
C THR A 305 0.54 0.74 -10.34
N HIS A 306 0.68 -0.42 -10.98
CA HIS A 306 -0.41 -1.20 -11.53
C HIS A 306 -0.28 -2.67 -11.12
N GLY A 307 -1.38 -3.30 -10.80
CA GLY A 307 -1.41 -4.71 -10.40
C GLY A 307 -2.60 -5.46 -10.98
N ILE A 308 -2.55 -6.78 -10.84
CA ILE A 308 -3.65 -7.69 -11.14
C ILE A 308 -3.78 -8.70 -10.00
N THR A 309 -4.99 -8.98 -9.59
CA THR A 309 -5.31 -10.04 -8.65
C THR A 309 -6.32 -10.98 -9.29
N LEU A 310 -5.99 -12.25 -9.32
CA LEU A 310 -6.88 -13.33 -9.65
C LEU A 310 -7.40 -13.94 -8.34
N TRP A 311 -8.69 -13.85 -8.13
CA TRP A 311 -9.40 -14.46 -7.02
C TRP A 311 -9.98 -15.79 -7.46
N LEU A 312 -9.69 -16.84 -6.69
CA LEU A 312 -10.23 -18.18 -6.91
C LEU A 312 -11.01 -18.59 -5.67
N GLY A 313 -12.32 -18.76 -5.82
CA GLY A 313 -13.16 -19.46 -4.86
C GLY A 313 -13.12 -20.96 -5.15
N LEU A 314 -12.64 -21.73 -4.19
CA LEU A 314 -12.47 -23.17 -4.32
C LEU A 314 -13.55 -23.91 -3.53
N ASN A 315 -14.14 -24.96 -4.11
CA ASN A 315 -15.20 -25.76 -3.49
C ASN A 315 -14.74 -26.58 -2.28
N LYS A 316 -13.43 -26.61 -2.02
CA LYS A 316 -12.80 -27.21 -0.83
C LYS A 316 -11.47 -26.54 -0.52
N VAL A 317 -10.90 -26.79 0.66
CA VAL A 317 -9.58 -26.32 1.05
C VAL A 317 -8.49 -27.09 0.29
N VAL A 318 -7.65 -26.38 -0.47
CA VAL A 318 -6.55 -26.92 -1.30
C VAL A 318 -5.20 -26.38 -0.83
N ILE A 319 -5.06 -25.06 -0.72
CA ILE A 319 -3.82 -24.41 -0.26
C ILE A 319 -3.81 -24.30 1.25
N GLY A 320 -4.97 -24.17 1.88
CA GLY A 320 -5.21 -23.83 3.27
C GLY A 320 -4.26 -24.53 4.21
N ASP A 321 -3.04 -24.09 4.09
CA ASP A 321 -2.02 -24.32 5.05
C ASP A 321 -2.48 -23.60 6.31
N ARG A 322 -2.75 -24.37 7.32
CA ARG A 322 -3.20 -24.01 8.66
C ARG A 322 -2.32 -22.95 9.36
N LYS A 323 -1.40 -22.28 8.64
CA LYS A 323 -0.36 -21.40 9.15
C LYS A 323 -0.34 -20.02 8.52
N ASN A 324 -1.43 -19.60 7.83
CA ASN A 324 -1.54 -18.24 7.31
C ASN A 324 -0.26 -17.75 6.60
N ARG A 325 0.20 -18.49 5.59
CA ARG A 325 1.45 -18.17 4.88
C ARG A 325 1.18 -17.39 3.61
N VAL A 326 2.10 -16.51 3.25
CA VAL A 326 2.19 -15.94 1.92
C VAL A 326 3.16 -16.78 1.10
N LEU A 327 2.65 -17.44 0.06
CA LEU A 327 3.46 -18.22 -0.86
C LEU A 327 3.94 -17.31 -1.98
N VAL A 328 5.23 -17.37 -2.30
CA VAL A 328 5.83 -16.53 -3.34
C VAL A 328 6.51 -17.40 -4.38
N HIS A 329 6.11 -17.23 -5.64
CA HIS A 329 6.79 -17.83 -6.78
C HIS A 329 7.54 -16.71 -7.51
N PRO A 330 8.87 -16.64 -7.43
CA PRO A 330 9.62 -15.53 -8.03
C PRO A 330 9.58 -15.51 -9.57
N THR A 331 9.33 -16.66 -10.21
CA THR A 331 9.34 -16.77 -11.66
C THR A 331 8.14 -17.61 -12.15
N PRO A 332 7.10 -17.00 -12.73
CA PRO A 332 6.82 -15.56 -12.73
C PRO A 332 6.55 -15.03 -11.33
N ASN A 333 6.85 -13.76 -11.11
CA ASN A 333 6.72 -13.16 -9.78
C ASN A 333 5.25 -13.01 -9.39
N ARG A 334 4.77 -13.89 -8.51
CA ARG A 334 3.39 -13.90 -8.00
C ARG A 334 3.33 -14.25 -6.52
N TRP A 335 2.37 -13.65 -5.84
CA TRP A 335 2.05 -13.91 -4.44
C TRP A 335 0.74 -14.67 -4.38
N ILE A 336 0.71 -15.76 -3.63
CA ILE A 336 -0.44 -16.67 -3.51
C ILE A 336 -0.80 -16.72 -2.02
N VAL A 337 -2.04 -16.37 -1.71
CA VAL A 337 -2.50 -16.25 -0.32
C VAL A 337 -3.88 -16.88 -0.20
N SER A 338 -4.06 -17.83 0.72
CA SER A 338 -5.37 -18.30 1.16
C SER A 338 -5.95 -17.28 2.14
N ILE A 339 -6.81 -16.39 1.68
CA ILE A 339 -7.41 -15.33 2.51
C ILE A 339 -8.32 -15.93 3.57
N SER A 340 -9.07 -16.99 3.23
CA SER A 340 -9.95 -17.69 4.18
C SER A 340 -9.19 -18.41 5.30
N SER A 341 -7.87 -18.59 5.18
CA SER A 341 -7.05 -19.08 6.31
C SER A 341 -6.85 -18.02 7.40
N PHE A 342 -6.93 -16.72 7.05
CA PHE A 342 -6.88 -15.60 7.99
C PHE A 342 -8.28 -15.29 8.54
N ASP A 343 -9.25 -15.18 7.64
CA ASP A 343 -10.63 -14.87 7.96
C ASP A 343 -11.59 -15.84 7.26
N PRO A 344 -12.02 -16.91 7.95
CA PRO A 344 -12.93 -17.90 7.36
C PRO A 344 -14.27 -17.30 6.89
N SER A 345 -14.66 -16.11 7.36
CA SER A 345 -15.92 -15.47 6.97
C SER A 345 -15.91 -14.95 5.55
N CYS A 346 -14.75 -14.90 4.87
CA CYS A 346 -14.66 -14.45 3.48
C CYS A 346 -15.00 -15.53 2.44
N ALA A 347 -15.28 -16.78 2.88
CA ALA A 347 -15.67 -17.89 2.01
C ALA A 347 -16.83 -18.67 2.61
N PRO A 348 -17.65 -19.39 1.83
CA PRO A 348 -18.63 -20.31 2.35
C PRO A 348 -17.98 -21.43 3.19
N MET A 349 -18.72 -21.97 4.16
CA MET A 349 -18.20 -22.96 5.07
C MET A 349 -17.64 -24.20 4.33
N GLY A 350 -16.40 -24.59 4.67
CA GLY A 350 -15.69 -25.71 4.04
C GLY A 350 -15.03 -25.38 2.71
N LYS A 351 -15.19 -24.17 2.21
CA LYS A 351 -14.60 -23.68 0.96
C LYS A 351 -13.39 -22.79 1.23
N GLU A 352 -12.65 -22.42 0.17
CA GLU A 352 -11.44 -21.62 0.29
C GLU A 352 -11.46 -20.44 -0.68
N LEU A 353 -11.03 -19.27 -0.22
CA LEU A 353 -10.74 -18.11 -1.05
C LEU A 353 -9.24 -17.91 -1.17
N VAL A 354 -8.75 -17.98 -2.40
CA VAL A 354 -7.33 -17.79 -2.74
C VAL A 354 -7.17 -16.53 -3.58
N ALA A 355 -6.23 -15.67 -3.18
CA ALA A 355 -5.76 -14.56 -3.98
C ALA A 355 -4.42 -14.90 -4.64
N ILE A 356 -4.31 -14.71 -5.95
CA ILE A 356 -3.05 -14.74 -6.69
C ILE A 356 -2.80 -13.33 -7.22
N ALA A 357 -1.77 -12.65 -6.69
CA ALA A 357 -1.46 -11.28 -7.08
C ALA A 357 -0.17 -11.18 -7.87
N MET A 358 -0.16 -10.29 -8.85
CA MET A 358 1.02 -9.92 -9.62
C MET A 358 1.01 -8.41 -9.91
N MET A 359 2.19 -7.83 -10.09
CA MET A 359 2.28 -6.52 -10.73
C MET A 359 2.06 -6.67 -12.24
N LYS A 360 1.47 -5.64 -12.86
CA LYS A 360 1.18 -5.68 -14.31
C LYS A 360 2.46 -5.75 -15.12
N ILE A 361 2.57 -6.74 -16.00
CA ILE A 361 3.67 -6.86 -16.96
C ILE A 361 3.38 -5.92 -18.12
N HIS A 362 4.33 -5.06 -18.48
CA HIS A 362 4.20 -4.14 -19.59
C HIS A 362 3.90 -4.89 -20.91
N GLY A 363 3.00 -4.36 -21.70
CA GLY A 363 2.60 -4.97 -23.00
C GLY A 363 1.66 -6.15 -22.89
N LYS A 364 1.36 -6.67 -21.69
CA LYS A 364 0.42 -7.78 -21.50
C LYS A 364 -1.00 -7.27 -21.21
N ASN A 365 -1.99 -7.88 -21.88
CA ASN A 365 -3.40 -7.64 -21.57
C ASN A 365 -3.89 -8.50 -20.40
N LYS A 366 -5.15 -8.30 -19.99
CA LYS A 366 -5.77 -9.00 -18.85
C LYS A 366 -5.72 -10.53 -19.01
N ASN A 367 -6.09 -11.05 -20.18
CA ASN A 367 -6.17 -12.49 -20.42
C ASN A 367 -4.79 -13.15 -20.40
N GLU A 368 -3.79 -12.53 -21.05
CA GLU A 368 -2.40 -13.00 -21.01
C GLU A 368 -1.85 -13.03 -19.58
N MET A 369 -2.21 -12.04 -18.76
CA MET A 369 -1.81 -12.02 -17.34
C MET A 369 -2.45 -13.17 -16.57
N VAL A 370 -3.73 -13.45 -16.79
CA VAL A 370 -4.44 -14.57 -16.14
C VAL A 370 -3.80 -15.91 -16.54
N GLU A 371 -3.49 -16.12 -17.81
CA GLU A 371 -2.79 -17.32 -18.28
C GLU A 371 -1.41 -17.48 -17.59
N ILE A 372 -0.65 -16.39 -17.43
CA ILE A 372 0.61 -16.40 -16.69
C ILE A 372 0.38 -16.77 -15.22
N MET A 373 -0.69 -16.26 -14.59
CA MET A 373 -0.99 -16.52 -13.19
C MET A 373 -1.42 -17.97 -12.95
N LYS A 374 -2.19 -18.57 -13.85
CA LYS A 374 -2.63 -19.96 -13.79
C LYS A 374 -1.55 -20.95 -14.25
N GLY A 375 -0.70 -20.53 -15.18
CA GLY A 375 0.37 -21.35 -15.74
C GLY A 375 1.58 -21.51 -14.82
N ASN A 376 2.70 -21.88 -15.44
CA ASN A 376 4.05 -21.89 -14.82
C ASN A 376 4.11 -22.64 -13.47
N GLY A 377 3.52 -23.82 -13.41
CA GLY A 377 3.63 -24.72 -12.26
C GLY A 377 2.65 -24.44 -11.13
N LEU A 378 1.60 -23.64 -11.32
CA LEU A 378 0.59 -23.43 -10.27
C LEU A 378 -0.01 -24.78 -9.84
N GLU A 379 -0.55 -25.55 -10.78
CA GLU A 379 -1.10 -26.89 -10.52
C GLU A 379 -0.05 -27.88 -10.05
N LYS A 380 1.18 -27.82 -10.57
CA LYS A 380 2.29 -28.68 -10.11
C LYS A 380 2.58 -28.51 -8.62
N TYR A 381 2.53 -27.26 -8.14
CA TYR A 381 2.90 -26.93 -6.76
C TYR A 381 1.71 -26.88 -5.81
N HIS A 382 0.50 -26.77 -6.36
CA HIS A 382 -0.77 -26.75 -5.63
C HIS A 382 -1.76 -27.68 -6.33
N PRO A 383 -1.56 -29.01 -6.26
CA PRO A 383 -2.36 -29.97 -6.99
C PRO A 383 -3.84 -29.85 -6.66
N GLY A 384 -4.66 -29.78 -7.70
CA GLY A 384 -6.10 -29.64 -7.62
C GLY A 384 -6.60 -28.21 -7.43
N ILE A 385 -5.74 -27.19 -7.48
CA ILE A 385 -6.19 -25.80 -7.32
C ILE A 385 -7.11 -25.38 -8.47
N LEU A 386 -6.79 -25.74 -9.71
CA LEU A 386 -7.59 -25.39 -10.87
C LEU A 386 -8.84 -26.27 -11.03
N ASP A 387 -8.75 -27.54 -10.63
CA ASP A 387 -9.88 -28.51 -10.71
C ASP A 387 -11.01 -28.20 -9.72
N ASN A 388 -10.73 -27.43 -8.67
CA ASN A 388 -11.69 -27.13 -7.62
C ASN A 388 -12.20 -25.68 -7.66
N VAL A 389 -11.93 -24.93 -8.73
CA VAL A 389 -12.41 -23.55 -8.90
C VAL A 389 -13.92 -23.56 -9.19
N GLU A 390 -14.70 -22.88 -8.39
CA GLU A 390 -16.13 -22.61 -8.62
C GLU A 390 -16.43 -21.13 -8.82
N MET A 391 -15.55 -20.22 -8.35
CA MET A 391 -15.61 -18.79 -8.62
C MET A 391 -14.25 -18.31 -9.11
N GLU A 392 -14.26 -17.55 -10.18
CA GLU A 392 -13.09 -16.86 -10.73
C GLU A 392 -13.39 -15.38 -10.93
N HIS A 393 -12.62 -14.53 -10.28
CA HIS A 393 -12.78 -13.09 -10.42
C HIS A 393 -11.41 -12.43 -10.67
N VAL A 394 -11.33 -11.64 -11.74
CA VAL A 394 -10.09 -10.95 -12.12
C VAL A 394 -10.22 -9.45 -11.92
N GLN A 395 -9.35 -8.92 -11.09
CA GLN A 395 -9.35 -7.52 -10.73
C GLN A 395 -8.08 -6.85 -11.21
N MET A 396 -8.22 -5.82 -12.03
CA MET A 396 -7.13 -4.93 -12.44
C MET A 396 -7.09 -3.72 -11.52
N SER A 397 -5.94 -3.46 -10.92
CA SER A 397 -5.71 -2.30 -10.08
C SER A 397 -4.83 -1.30 -10.82
N TYR A 398 -5.39 -0.15 -11.18
CA TYR A 398 -4.69 0.90 -11.94
C TYR A 398 -4.41 2.10 -11.04
N ALA A 399 -3.20 2.65 -11.18
CA ALA A 399 -2.79 3.91 -10.55
C ALA A 399 -3.10 3.96 -9.04
N THR A 400 -2.79 2.87 -8.32
CA THR A 400 -3.19 2.70 -6.91
C THR A 400 -2.33 3.50 -5.94
N ARG A 401 -1.08 3.74 -6.30
CA ARG A 401 -0.09 4.50 -5.51
C ARG A 401 1.08 4.91 -6.40
N ALA A 402 1.88 5.87 -5.96
CA ALA A 402 3.12 6.22 -6.64
C ALA A 402 4.16 5.10 -6.50
N ALA A 403 4.88 4.80 -7.58
CA ALA A 403 6.00 3.87 -7.57
C ALA A 403 7.19 4.43 -6.79
N LEU A 404 7.96 3.59 -6.10
CA LEU A 404 9.16 4.01 -5.37
C LEU A 404 10.40 3.92 -6.26
N ILE A 405 10.55 4.87 -7.16
CA ILE A 405 11.64 4.95 -8.15
C ILE A 405 12.56 6.15 -7.87
N PRO A 406 13.77 6.22 -8.45
CA PRO A 406 14.59 7.43 -8.46
C PRO A 406 13.80 8.67 -8.92
N GLY A 407 13.99 9.81 -8.23
CA GLY A 407 13.23 11.03 -8.48
C GLY A 407 11.80 11.04 -7.95
N GLN A 408 11.36 9.95 -7.29
CA GLN A 408 9.99 9.75 -6.80
C GLN A 408 9.98 9.08 -5.41
N THR A 409 11.06 9.26 -4.65
CA THR A 409 11.20 8.74 -3.29
C THR A 409 10.46 9.64 -2.29
N ASP A 410 10.35 9.21 -1.03
CA ASP A 410 9.80 10.06 0.04
C ASP A 410 10.59 11.35 0.26
N LEU A 411 11.86 11.39 -0.13
CA LEU A 411 12.71 12.60 -0.07
C LEU A 411 12.41 13.59 -1.20
N ASP A 412 11.84 13.12 -2.28
CA ASP A 412 11.52 13.93 -3.47
C ASP A 412 10.07 14.45 -3.41
N ARG A 413 9.15 13.68 -2.79
CA ARG A 413 7.72 13.97 -2.76
C ARG A 413 7.38 15.15 -1.84
N PRO A 414 6.31 15.90 -2.15
CA PRO A 414 5.91 17.06 -1.37
C PRO A 414 5.32 16.65 -0.01
N GLY A 415 5.48 17.52 0.97
CA GLY A 415 4.78 17.44 2.25
C GLY A 415 3.28 17.73 2.12
N PRO A 416 2.57 17.90 3.25
CA PRO A 416 1.11 18.07 3.25
C PRO A 416 0.66 19.44 2.71
N ARG A 417 1.51 20.47 2.73
CA ARG A 417 1.17 21.82 2.28
C ARG A 417 1.44 22.00 0.79
N THR A 418 0.60 22.77 0.14
CA THR A 418 0.81 23.25 -1.23
C THR A 418 1.15 24.76 -1.21
N PRO A 419 1.57 25.36 -2.33
CA PRO A 419 1.70 26.81 -2.44
C PRO A 419 0.37 27.57 -2.30
N ILE A 420 -0.78 26.87 -2.32
CA ILE A 420 -2.10 27.47 -2.12
C ILE A 420 -2.47 27.36 -0.65
N LYS A 421 -2.56 28.49 0.05
CA LYS A 421 -2.97 28.50 1.45
C LYS A 421 -4.37 27.89 1.62
N GLY A 422 -4.52 26.99 2.60
CA GLY A 422 -5.77 26.26 2.87
C GLY A 422 -6.01 25.06 1.96
N LEU A 423 -5.13 24.78 0.99
CA LEU A 423 -5.13 23.54 0.22
C LEU A 423 -4.04 22.60 0.68
N TYR A 424 -4.43 21.45 1.18
CA TYR A 424 -3.55 20.38 1.65
C TYR A 424 -3.68 19.14 0.76
N ILE A 425 -2.62 18.32 0.70
CA ILE A 425 -2.57 17.09 -0.06
C ILE A 425 -2.28 15.90 0.85
N VAL A 426 -3.00 14.81 0.64
CA VAL A 426 -2.86 13.56 1.40
C VAL A 426 -2.87 12.36 0.47
N GLY A 427 -2.07 11.36 0.76
CA GLY A 427 -2.07 10.12 -0.02
C GLY A 427 -0.76 9.37 0.02
N THR A 428 -0.66 8.35 -0.82
CA THR A 428 0.55 7.52 -0.95
C THR A 428 1.55 8.08 -1.97
N ASP A 429 1.27 9.23 -2.50
CA ASP A 429 2.07 10.03 -3.46
C ASP A 429 2.69 11.28 -2.81
N THR A 430 2.39 11.55 -1.54
CA THR A 430 3.05 12.59 -0.73
C THR A 430 4.24 12.02 0.05
N ALA A 431 5.01 12.90 0.71
CA ALA A 431 6.09 12.50 1.60
C ALA A 431 5.59 11.58 2.72
N GLY A 432 6.38 10.60 3.08
CA GLY A 432 6.07 9.65 4.15
C GLY A 432 6.72 8.30 3.92
N SER A 433 7.00 7.57 4.98
CA SER A 433 7.65 6.28 4.95
C SER A 433 6.64 5.12 4.97
N GLY A 434 7.06 3.98 4.47
CA GLY A 434 6.23 2.77 4.44
C GLY A 434 5.56 2.53 3.11
N VAL A 435 4.64 1.57 3.09
CA VAL A 435 3.97 1.10 1.88
C VAL A 435 2.46 1.17 2.06
N GLY A 436 1.75 1.71 1.07
CA GLY A 436 0.29 1.73 1.02
C GLY A 436 -0.35 2.38 2.26
N LEU A 437 -1.12 1.61 3.03
CA LEU A 437 -1.84 2.13 4.20
C LEU A 437 -0.93 2.73 5.29
N GLN A 438 0.30 2.25 5.44
CA GLN A 438 1.26 2.83 6.39
C GLN A 438 1.63 4.27 5.99
N GLN A 439 1.88 4.49 4.70
CA GLN A 439 2.18 5.80 4.15
C GLN A 439 0.95 6.73 4.18
N ALA A 440 -0.23 6.21 3.83
CA ALA A 440 -1.47 6.98 3.89
C ALA A 440 -1.75 7.50 5.31
N ALA A 441 -1.50 6.68 6.34
CA ALA A 441 -1.68 7.09 7.74
C ALA A 441 -0.67 8.17 8.16
N GLN A 442 0.60 8.06 7.77
CA GLN A 442 1.59 9.10 8.05
C GLN A 442 1.27 10.41 7.34
N SER A 443 0.83 10.32 6.08
CA SER A 443 0.39 11.49 5.32
C SER A 443 -0.81 12.17 5.98
N ALA A 444 -1.79 11.39 6.48
CA ALA A 444 -2.95 11.91 7.20
C ALA A 444 -2.54 12.64 8.51
N ASP A 445 -1.65 12.04 9.31
CA ASP A 445 -1.10 12.69 10.51
C ASP A 445 -0.42 14.03 10.16
N GLY A 446 0.37 14.05 9.07
CA GLY A 446 1.05 15.25 8.59
C GLY A 446 0.07 16.35 8.16
N VAL A 447 -1.02 16.01 7.48
CA VAL A 447 -2.08 16.97 7.09
C VAL A 447 -2.79 17.54 8.31
N VAL A 448 -3.16 16.69 9.26
CA VAL A 448 -3.85 17.15 10.49
C VAL A 448 -2.96 18.09 11.29
N GLN A 449 -1.66 17.77 11.40
CA GLN A 449 -0.70 18.68 12.02
C GLN A 449 -0.60 20.03 11.29
N ALA A 450 -0.50 19.99 9.94
CA ALA A 450 -0.44 21.20 9.13
C ALA A 450 -1.68 22.07 9.29
N ILE A 451 -2.88 21.48 9.29
CA ILE A 451 -4.14 22.20 9.50
C ILE A 451 -4.16 22.86 10.89
N ARG A 452 -3.72 22.13 11.93
CA ARG A 452 -3.66 22.66 13.31
C ARG A 452 -2.72 23.84 13.47
N GLU A 453 -1.61 23.85 12.72
CA GLU A 453 -0.63 24.94 12.76
C GLU A 453 -1.09 26.18 11.97
N ASP A 454 -1.93 26.00 10.94
CA ASP A 454 -2.33 27.04 10.00
C ASP A 454 -3.69 27.70 10.33
N LEU A 455 -4.54 27.02 11.15
CA LEU A 455 -5.87 27.50 11.61
C LEU A 455 -5.87 27.83 13.09
#